data_a867cb6db9e307bfbbb5721404989700
#
_entry.id   a867cb6db9e307bfbbb5721404989700
#
_cell.length_a   1.000
_cell.length_b   1.000
_cell.length_c   1.000
_cell.angle_alpha   90.00
_cell.angle_beta   90.00
_cell.angle_gamma   90.00
#
_symmetry.space_group_name_H-M   'P 1'
#
loop_
_entity.id
_entity.type
_entity.pdbx_description
1 polymer ?
#
loop_
_entity_poly.entity_id
_entity_poly.type
_entity_poly.pdbx_seq_one_letter_code
_entity_poly.pdbx_strand_id
1 'polypeptide(L)'
;MKKIILLLLSVLLTACTPSSTTNKNFINTKGTTLETRIPTPKGYTREQSDFAHFLQTYPLKKNGSPILLYNGKKKWDQSAQIAVFKLPIENENLQQCADSVMRVYAEYYWNTKQYDKIQFHLSDGFLLSYMKWREGYRVVIKNDHASYIKSASYDDSYECFKKYLRIVFAGSLFVNFFQ
;
A
#
# COMPACT_ATOMS: atom_id res chain seq x y z
N MET A 1 40.42 41.37 47.00
CA MET A 1 38.98 41.15 46.76
C MET A 1 38.78 41.14 45.27
N LYS A 2 38.71 39.97 44.62
CA LYS A 2 38.51 39.81 43.19
C LYS A 2 37.02 39.53 42.96
N LYS A 3 36.30 40.43 42.26
CA LYS A 3 34.92 40.25 41.85
C LYS A 3 34.87 39.36 40.61
N ILE A 4 34.29 38.18 40.70
CA ILE A 4 34.02 37.29 39.60
C ILE A 4 32.69 37.74 38.99
N ILE A 5 32.72 38.24 37.74
CA ILE A 5 31.55 38.56 36.94
C ILE A 5 31.14 37.27 36.24
N LEU A 6 30.01 36.69 36.65
CA LEU A 6 29.39 35.52 36.03
C LEU A 6 28.57 36.01 34.83
N LEU A 7 29.09 35.79 33.62
CA LEU A 7 28.37 36.10 32.39
C LEU A 7 27.41 34.95 32.08
N LEU A 8 26.12 35.15 32.35
CA LEU A 8 25.07 34.23 31.96
C LEU A 8 24.82 34.35 30.46
N LEU A 9 25.37 33.42 29.68
CA LEU A 9 25.09 33.26 28.26
C LEU A 9 23.76 32.52 28.09
N SER A 10 22.66 33.27 27.95
CA SER A 10 21.36 32.69 27.63
C SER A 10 21.33 32.29 26.15
N VAL A 11 21.54 31.00 25.86
CA VAL A 11 21.32 30.41 24.53
C VAL A 11 19.81 30.35 24.29
N LEU A 12 19.29 31.26 23.49
CA LEU A 12 17.94 31.15 22.92
C LEU A 12 17.92 30.01 21.91
N LEU A 13 17.47 28.84 22.36
CA LEU A 13 17.06 27.74 21.49
C LEU A 13 15.74 28.13 20.81
N THR A 14 15.81 28.76 19.65
CA THR A 14 14.68 28.87 18.74
C THR A 14 14.38 27.47 18.21
N ALA A 15 13.49 26.77 18.89
CA ALA A 15 12.90 25.53 18.37
C ALA A 15 12.10 25.88 17.09
N CYS A 16 12.67 25.61 15.92
CA CYS A 16 11.91 25.55 14.70
C CYS A 16 10.92 24.39 14.81
N THR A 17 9.71 24.67 15.32
CA THR A 17 8.58 23.76 15.13
C THR A 17 8.23 23.76 13.65
N PRO A 18 8.30 22.61 12.93
CA PRO A 18 7.77 22.56 11.59
C PRO A 18 6.25 22.75 11.70
N SER A 19 5.78 23.94 11.34
CA SER A 19 4.36 24.22 11.19
C SER A 19 3.86 23.41 9.99
N SER A 20 3.41 22.18 10.22
CA SER A 20 2.70 21.40 9.22
C SER A 20 1.26 21.90 9.10
N THR A 21 1.11 23.16 8.68
CA THR A 21 -0.16 23.59 8.11
C THR A 21 -0.31 22.92 6.75
N THR A 22 -0.82 21.69 6.74
CA THR A 22 -1.34 21.08 5.52
C THR A 22 -2.44 22.00 5.01
N ASN A 23 -2.08 22.78 3.99
CA ASN A 23 -2.98 23.74 3.36
C ASN A 23 -4.10 22.96 2.67
N LYS A 24 -5.23 22.75 3.36
CA LYS A 24 -6.41 22.01 2.86
C LYS A 24 -6.97 22.59 1.56
N ASN A 25 -6.56 23.81 1.18
CA ASN A 25 -6.93 24.48 -0.07
C ASN A 25 -6.24 23.88 -1.30
N PHE A 26 -5.30 22.97 -1.12
CA PHE A 26 -4.56 22.31 -2.21
C PHE A 26 -5.34 21.15 -2.86
N ILE A 27 -6.40 20.66 -2.23
CA ILE A 27 -7.12 19.46 -2.68
C ILE A 27 -8.40 19.85 -3.42
N ASN A 28 -8.54 19.35 -4.66
CA ASN A 28 -9.80 19.42 -5.37
C ASN A 28 -10.77 18.35 -4.85
N THR A 29 -11.70 18.72 -3.99
CA THR A 29 -12.67 17.82 -3.36
C THR A 29 -13.62 17.14 -4.34
N LYS A 30 -13.76 17.66 -5.57
CA LYS A 30 -14.58 17.07 -6.64
C LYS A 30 -13.81 16.05 -7.49
N GLY A 31 -12.48 16.01 -7.40
CA GLY A 31 -11.66 15.07 -8.15
C GLY A 31 -12.00 13.62 -7.81
N THR A 32 -12.05 12.77 -8.83
CA THR A 32 -12.41 11.33 -8.71
C THR A 32 -11.24 10.38 -8.89
N THR A 33 -10.06 10.90 -9.22
CA THR A 33 -8.79 10.19 -9.36
C THR A 33 -7.70 10.94 -8.59
N LEU A 34 -6.52 10.34 -8.38
CA LEU A 34 -5.42 11.04 -7.70
C LEU A 34 -5.00 12.29 -8.48
N GLU A 35 -4.87 12.20 -9.80
CA GLU A 35 -4.44 13.33 -10.62
C GLU A 35 -5.43 14.50 -10.59
N THR A 36 -6.74 14.21 -10.52
CA THR A 36 -7.80 15.23 -10.46
C THR A 36 -8.06 15.73 -9.04
N ARG A 37 -7.77 14.92 -8.01
CA ARG A 37 -7.92 15.26 -6.58
C ARG A 37 -6.76 16.10 -6.06
N ILE A 38 -5.53 15.78 -6.47
CA ILE A 38 -4.30 16.37 -5.96
C ILE A 38 -3.59 17.04 -7.13
N PRO A 39 -3.73 18.37 -7.33
CA PRO A 39 -3.01 19.10 -8.38
C PRO A 39 -1.51 18.95 -8.24
N THR A 40 -0.80 18.93 -9.36
CA THR A 40 0.66 18.94 -9.37
C THR A 40 1.17 20.28 -8.83
N PRO A 41 2.04 20.31 -7.81
CA PRO A 41 2.61 21.54 -7.30
C PRO A 41 3.43 22.28 -8.38
N LYS A 42 3.47 23.62 -8.28
CA LYS A 42 4.28 24.43 -9.20
C LYS A 42 5.76 23.99 -9.15
N GLY A 43 6.36 23.77 -10.30
CA GLY A 43 7.74 23.34 -10.44
C GLY A 43 7.97 21.83 -10.37
N TYR A 44 6.89 21.03 -10.25
CA TYR A 44 6.95 19.58 -10.27
C TYR A 44 6.25 19.02 -11.50
N THR A 45 6.68 17.86 -11.94
CA THR A 45 6.03 17.06 -12.98
C THR A 45 5.59 15.71 -12.39
N ARG A 46 4.55 15.12 -12.96
CA ARG A 46 4.13 13.77 -12.58
C ARG A 46 5.02 12.75 -13.25
N GLU A 47 5.26 11.65 -12.55
CA GLU A 47 5.85 10.45 -13.11
C GLU A 47 4.98 9.92 -14.26
N GLN A 48 5.60 9.50 -15.38
CA GLN A 48 4.92 9.15 -16.63
C GLN A 48 4.94 7.65 -16.95
N SER A 49 5.46 6.80 -16.04
CA SER A 49 5.42 5.36 -16.25
C SER A 49 3.98 4.82 -16.27
N ASP A 50 3.76 3.69 -16.93
CA ASP A 50 2.44 3.05 -17.01
C ASP A 50 1.87 2.74 -15.63
N PHE A 51 2.70 2.32 -14.69
CA PHE A 51 2.26 2.09 -13.32
C PHE A 51 1.88 3.39 -12.60
N ALA A 52 2.64 4.47 -12.81
CA ALA A 52 2.29 5.78 -12.26
C ALA A 52 0.97 6.29 -12.86
N HIS A 53 0.76 6.11 -14.16
CA HIS A 53 -0.51 6.45 -14.80
C HIS A 53 -1.68 5.65 -14.23
N PHE A 54 -1.52 4.34 -14.06
CA PHE A 54 -2.51 3.49 -13.40
C PHE A 54 -2.89 4.03 -12.01
N LEU A 55 -1.92 4.40 -11.17
CA LEU A 55 -2.17 4.97 -9.84
C LEU A 55 -2.86 6.33 -9.92
N GLN A 56 -2.42 7.19 -10.83
CA GLN A 56 -2.94 8.55 -10.98
C GLN A 56 -4.40 8.56 -11.42
N THR A 57 -4.79 7.60 -12.28
CA THR A 57 -6.13 7.46 -12.84
C THR A 57 -7.04 6.51 -12.05
N TYR A 58 -6.49 5.80 -11.04
CA TYR A 58 -7.28 4.85 -10.24
C TYR A 58 -8.46 5.55 -9.56
N PRO A 59 -9.67 4.96 -9.61
CA PRO A 59 -10.86 5.59 -9.05
C PRO A 59 -10.77 5.80 -7.53
N LEU A 60 -11.15 6.98 -7.07
CA LEU A 60 -11.22 7.33 -5.66
C LEU A 60 -12.66 7.27 -5.14
N LYS A 61 -12.80 6.97 -3.86
CA LYS A 61 -14.03 7.21 -3.11
C LYS A 61 -14.28 8.72 -3.01
N LYS A 62 -15.53 9.10 -2.70
CA LYS A 62 -15.91 10.50 -2.48
C LYS A 62 -14.98 11.14 -1.44
N ASN A 63 -14.67 12.43 -1.62
CA ASN A 63 -13.86 13.16 -0.65
C ASN A 63 -14.46 13.07 0.76
N GLY A 64 -13.61 12.88 1.76
CA GLY A 64 -14.03 12.67 3.16
C GLY A 64 -14.52 11.24 3.46
N SER A 65 -14.47 10.30 2.49
CA SER A 65 -14.77 8.89 2.79
C SER A 65 -13.81 8.33 3.83
N PRO A 66 -14.30 7.60 4.84
CA PRO A 66 -13.46 7.07 5.89
C PRO A 66 -12.57 5.91 5.40
N ILE A 67 -11.42 5.75 6.03
CA ILE A 67 -10.66 4.50 5.97
C ILE A 67 -11.41 3.47 6.82
N LEU A 68 -11.74 2.34 6.20
CA LEU A 68 -12.39 1.22 6.89
C LEU A 68 -11.40 0.09 7.16
N LEU A 69 -11.61 -0.61 8.25
CA LEU A 69 -10.98 -1.88 8.58
C LEU A 69 -11.70 -3.03 7.85
N TYR A 70 -11.10 -4.22 7.84
CA TYR A 70 -11.64 -5.44 7.21
C TYR A 70 -13.07 -5.79 7.69
N ASN A 71 -13.42 -5.44 8.92
CA ASN A 71 -14.72 -5.68 9.51
C ASN A 71 -15.73 -4.54 9.31
N GLY A 72 -15.44 -3.59 8.41
CA GLY A 72 -16.27 -2.44 8.10
C GLY A 72 -16.23 -1.30 9.13
N LYS A 73 -15.55 -1.46 10.25
CA LYS A 73 -15.39 -0.39 11.24
C LYS A 73 -14.42 0.68 10.72
N LYS A 74 -14.62 1.93 11.14
CA LYS A 74 -13.67 3.00 10.82
C LYS A 74 -12.34 2.76 11.55
N LYS A 75 -11.22 3.00 10.84
CA LYS A 75 -9.92 3.11 11.49
C LYS A 75 -9.98 4.23 12.53
N TRP A 76 -9.32 4.06 13.67
CA TRP A 76 -9.39 5.04 14.76
C TRP A 76 -8.85 6.43 14.37
N ASP A 77 -7.77 6.48 13.59
CA ASP A 77 -7.23 7.72 13.07
C ASP A 77 -7.69 7.95 11.61
N GLN A 78 -8.42 9.03 11.41
CA GLN A 78 -8.96 9.49 10.13
C GLN A 78 -8.29 10.79 9.66
N SER A 79 -7.25 11.28 10.35
CA SER A 79 -6.65 12.60 10.07
C SER A 79 -5.65 12.58 8.90
N ALA A 80 -5.03 11.44 8.66
CA ALA A 80 -3.92 11.30 7.72
C ALA A 80 -4.34 11.11 6.25
N GLN A 81 -5.61 10.71 5.98
CA GLN A 81 -6.02 10.44 4.59
C GLN A 81 -6.48 11.72 3.87
N ILE A 82 -6.04 11.85 2.63
CA ILE A 82 -6.52 12.86 1.67
C ILE A 82 -7.32 12.24 0.53
N ALA A 83 -7.17 10.93 0.32
CA ALA A 83 -7.88 10.15 -0.67
C ALA A 83 -7.97 8.68 -0.26
N VAL A 84 -9.02 7.98 -0.70
CA VAL A 84 -9.21 6.55 -0.49
C VAL A 84 -9.57 5.92 -1.84
N PHE A 85 -8.80 4.92 -2.29
CA PHE A 85 -9.08 4.17 -3.50
C PHE A 85 -10.40 3.40 -3.43
N LYS A 86 -11.09 3.26 -4.56
CA LYS A 86 -12.25 2.35 -4.69
C LYS A 86 -11.80 0.89 -4.79
N LEU A 87 -10.84 0.50 -4.00
CA LEU A 87 -10.37 -0.88 -3.93
C LEU A 87 -11.13 -1.60 -2.82
N PRO A 88 -11.83 -2.73 -3.12
CA PRO A 88 -12.53 -3.50 -2.09
C PRO A 88 -11.57 -4.02 -1.02
N ILE A 89 -12.01 -3.96 0.23
CA ILE A 89 -11.30 -4.57 1.36
C ILE A 89 -11.83 -6.00 1.50
N GLU A 90 -10.93 -6.96 1.69
CA GLU A 90 -11.29 -8.34 1.99
C GLU A 90 -11.82 -8.49 3.42
N ASN A 91 -12.61 -9.53 3.68
CA ASN A 91 -13.28 -9.76 4.97
C ASN A 91 -12.36 -10.34 6.04
N GLU A 92 -11.06 -10.27 5.87
CA GLU A 92 -10.06 -10.82 6.78
C GLU A 92 -9.02 -9.79 7.15
N ASN A 93 -8.46 -9.89 8.35
CA ASN A 93 -7.44 -8.97 8.86
C ASN A 93 -6.05 -9.32 8.28
N LEU A 94 -5.95 -9.34 6.96
CA LEU A 94 -4.73 -9.71 6.24
C LEU A 94 -4.11 -8.54 5.47
N GLN A 95 -4.91 -7.60 4.97
CA GLN A 95 -4.41 -6.50 4.16
C GLN A 95 -4.02 -5.30 5.04
N GLN A 96 -2.78 -5.27 5.48
CA GLN A 96 -2.20 -4.15 6.24
C GLN A 96 -1.39 -3.20 5.33
N CYS A 97 -0.47 -2.39 5.89
CA CYS A 97 0.21 -1.33 5.12
C CYS A 97 1.01 -1.87 3.93
N ALA A 98 1.89 -2.84 4.14
CA ALA A 98 2.71 -3.46 3.10
C ALA A 98 1.85 -4.25 2.11
N ASP A 99 0.88 -5.00 2.62
CA ASP A 99 -0.06 -5.79 1.80
C ASP A 99 -0.89 -4.91 0.87
N SER A 100 -1.21 -3.68 1.30
CA SER A 100 -1.91 -2.72 0.45
C SER A 100 -1.07 -2.27 -0.74
N VAL A 101 0.24 -2.14 -0.58
CA VAL A 101 1.17 -1.84 -1.69
C VAL A 101 1.26 -3.04 -2.63
N MET A 102 1.46 -4.26 -2.09
CA MET A 102 1.46 -5.49 -2.88
C MET A 102 0.15 -5.68 -3.64
N ARG A 103 -0.99 -5.40 -2.99
CA ARG A 103 -2.30 -5.47 -3.63
C ARG A 103 -2.39 -4.55 -4.84
N VAL A 104 -2.04 -3.28 -4.70
CA VAL A 104 -2.15 -2.30 -5.80
C VAL A 104 -1.22 -2.66 -6.96
N TYR A 105 -0.01 -3.14 -6.66
CA TYR A 105 0.95 -3.65 -7.64
C TYR A 105 0.38 -4.86 -8.41
N ALA A 106 -0.16 -5.82 -7.70
CA ALA A 106 -0.77 -7.00 -8.31
C ALA A 106 -2.02 -6.66 -9.15
N GLU A 107 -2.86 -5.71 -8.69
CA GLU A 107 -4.01 -5.21 -9.44
C GLU A 107 -3.59 -4.57 -10.77
N TYR A 108 -2.51 -3.82 -10.80
CA TYR A 108 -1.96 -3.25 -12.03
C TYR A 108 -1.62 -4.34 -13.04
N TYR A 109 -0.86 -5.35 -12.66
CA TYR A 109 -0.49 -6.43 -13.57
C TYR A 109 -1.67 -7.34 -13.92
N TRP A 110 -2.62 -7.50 -13.02
CA TRP A 110 -3.83 -8.25 -13.31
C TRP A 110 -4.69 -7.52 -14.36
N ASN A 111 -4.89 -6.21 -14.21
CA ASN A 111 -5.65 -5.38 -15.15
C ASN A 111 -4.96 -5.28 -16.53
N THR A 112 -3.64 -5.28 -16.58
CA THR A 112 -2.86 -5.24 -17.83
C THR A 112 -2.58 -6.64 -18.40
N LYS A 113 -3.15 -7.70 -17.80
CA LYS A 113 -2.99 -9.12 -18.20
C LYS A 113 -1.53 -9.61 -18.22
N GLN A 114 -0.66 -8.97 -17.46
CA GLN A 114 0.74 -9.36 -17.26
C GLN A 114 0.87 -10.30 -16.06
N TYR A 115 0.16 -11.41 -16.10
CA TYR A 115 -0.01 -12.34 -14.96
C TYR A 115 1.29 -13.01 -14.51
N ASP A 116 2.25 -13.16 -15.41
CA ASP A 116 3.60 -13.67 -15.17
C ASP A 116 4.42 -12.76 -14.23
N LYS A 117 4.07 -11.47 -14.16
CA LYS A 117 4.69 -10.50 -13.25
C LYS A 117 4.07 -10.49 -11.84
N ILE A 118 2.96 -11.19 -11.65
CA ILE A 118 2.33 -11.31 -10.33
C ILE A 118 2.97 -12.47 -9.58
N GLN A 119 4.01 -12.14 -8.81
CA GLN A 119 4.74 -13.11 -7.99
C GLN A 119 5.36 -12.44 -6.78
N PHE A 120 5.38 -13.14 -5.66
CA PHE A 120 5.87 -12.65 -4.38
C PHE A 120 6.65 -13.74 -3.67
N HIS A 121 7.68 -13.36 -2.91
CA HIS A 121 8.37 -14.30 -2.05
C HIS A 121 7.64 -14.46 -0.72
N LEU A 122 7.53 -15.70 -0.25
CA LEU A 122 7.12 -15.99 1.12
C LEU A 122 8.33 -15.82 2.07
N SER A 123 8.08 -15.90 3.37
CA SER A 123 9.11 -15.70 4.40
C SER A 123 10.29 -16.67 4.34
N ASP A 124 10.08 -17.86 3.76
CA ASP A 124 11.12 -18.87 3.55
C ASP A 124 11.88 -18.69 2.22
N GLY A 125 11.59 -17.59 1.48
CA GLY A 125 12.16 -17.32 0.16
C GLY A 125 11.45 -18.04 -1.00
N PHE A 126 10.42 -18.83 -0.74
CA PHE A 126 9.67 -19.52 -1.79
C PHE A 126 8.93 -18.53 -2.70
N LEU A 127 9.13 -18.66 -4.02
CA LEU A 127 8.46 -17.79 -5.00
C LEU A 127 7.03 -18.27 -5.26
N LEU A 128 6.05 -17.53 -4.77
CA LEU A 128 4.64 -17.76 -5.00
C LEU A 128 4.20 -17.05 -6.29
N SER A 129 4.00 -17.82 -7.36
CA SER A 129 3.61 -17.35 -8.69
C SER A 129 2.11 -17.45 -8.91
N TYR A 130 1.49 -16.35 -9.37
CA TYR A 130 0.07 -16.35 -9.75
C TYR A 130 -0.19 -17.25 -10.95
N MET A 131 0.76 -17.37 -11.89
CA MET A 131 0.63 -18.32 -13.03
C MET A 131 0.44 -19.74 -12.56
N LYS A 132 1.27 -20.20 -11.59
CA LYS A 132 1.11 -21.52 -10.98
C LYS A 132 -0.22 -21.67 -10.24
N TRP A 133 -0.65 -20.63 -9.55
CA TRP A 133 -1.92 -20.62 -8.84
C TRP A 133 -3.11 -20.78 -9.78
N ARG A 134 -3.14 -20.07 -10.91
CA ARG A 134 -4.18 -20.21 -11.95
C ARG A 134 -4.23 -21.62 -12.55
N GLU A 135 -3.07 -22.25 -12.73
CA GLU A 135 -2.97 -23.64 -13.22
C GLU A 135 -3.48 -24.68 -12.20
N GLY A 136 -3.90 -24.27 -11.02
CA GLY A 136 -4.43 -25.14 -9.98
C GLY A 136 -3.39 -25.64 -8.98
N TYR A 137 -2.18 -25.08 -8.99
CA TYR A 137 -1.20 -25.35 -7.94
C TYR A 137 -1.56 -24.59 -6.66
N ARG A 138 -1.30 -25.21 -5.53
CA ARG A 138 -1.48 -24.62 -4.20
C ARG A 138 -0.20 -24.82 -3.41
N VAL A 139 0.03 -23.93 -2.43
CA VAL A 139 1.20 -24.03 -1.55
C VAL A 139 0.87 -24.92 -0.37
N VAL A 140 1.77 -25.81 -0.06
CA VAL A 140 1.80 -26.57 1.20
C VAL A 140 3.12 -26.29 1.90
N ILE A 141 3.07 -26.15 3.22
CA ILE A 141 4.25 -25.96 4.06
C ILE A 141 4.48 -27.27 4.84
N LYS A 142 5.67 -27.83 4.70
CA LYS A 142 6.07 -29.03 5.42
C LYS A 142 7.52 -28.82 5.93
N ASN A 143 7.71 -29.00 7.24
CA ASN A 143 9.02 -28.77 7.90
C ASN A 143 9.61 -27.38 7.56
N ASP A 144 8.79 -26.34 7.65
CA ASP A 144 9.12 -24.93 7.37
C ASP A 144 9.55 -24.63 5.91
N HIS A 145 9.30 -25.55 4.99
CA HIS A 145 9.56 -25.35 3.56
C HIS A 145 8.24 -25.36 2.76
N ALA A 146 8.06 -24.30 1.97
CA ALA A 146 6.96 -24.20 1.04
C ALA A 146 7.23 -25.01 -0.24
N SER A 147 6.18 -25.61 -0.79
CA SER A 147 6.23 -26.31 -2.06
C SER A 147 4.87 -26.27 -2.77
N TYR A 148 4.87 -26.51 -4.09
CA TYR A 148 3.64 -26.60 -4.84
C TYR A 148 3.10 -28.02 -4.88
N ILE A 149 1.77 -28.14 -4.71
CA ILE A 149 0.99 -29.33 -5.09
C ILE A 149 -0.11 -28.94 -6.07
N LYS A 150 -0.40 -29.79 -7.06
CA LYS A 150 -1.56 -29.58 -7.94
C LYS A 150 -2.77 -30.17 -7.27
N SER A 151 -3.75 -29.32 -6.87
CA SER A 151 -4.91 -29.74 -6.09
C SER A 151 -6.21 -29.05 -6.50
N ALA A 152 -6.19 -28.27 -7.60
CA ALA A 152 -7.36 -27.60 -8.13
C ALA A 152 -7.34 -27.59 -9.67
N SER A 153 -8.48 -27.32 -10.28
CA SER A 153 -8.58 -27.06 -11.72
C SER A 153 -8.02 -25.67 -12.05
N TYR A 154 -7.77 -25.42 -13.35
CA TYR A 154 -7.47 -24.10 -13.85
C TYR A 154 -8.60 -23.12 -13.53
N ASP A 155 -8.23 -21.92 -13.04
CA ASP A 155 -9.16 -20.86 -12.73
C ASP A 155 -8.45 -19.51 -12.91
N ASP A 156 -8.93 -18.67 -13.84
CA ASP A 156 -8.39 -17.32 -14.12
C ASP A 156 -9.35 -16.21 -13.68
N SER A 157 -10.33 -16.52 -12.86
CA SER A 157 -11.29 -15.57 -12.33
C SER A 157 -10.63 -14.57 -11.37
N TYR A 158 -11.26 -13.40 -11.22
CA TYR A 158 -10.82 -12.41 -10.21
C TYR A 158 -10.93 -12.96 -8.79
N GLU A 159 -11.87 -13.86 -8.52
CA GLU A 159 -11.97 -14.55 -7.22
C GLU A 159 -10.76 -15.47 -6.97
N CYS A 160 -10.26 -16.16 -8.00
CA CYS A 160 -9.02 -16.92 -7.91
C CYS A 160 -7.82 -16.02 -7.60
N PHE A 161 -7.74 -14.86 -8.25
CA PHE A 161 -6.73 -13.85 -7.98
C PHE A 161 -6.79 -13.34 -6.52
N LYS A 162 -7.96 -13.05 -5.99
CA LYS A 162 -8.11 -12.64 -4.58
C LYS A 162 -7.69 -13.75 -3.61
N LYS A 163 -8.04 -15.01 -3.90
CA LYS A 163 -7.58 -16.16 -3.09
C LYS A 163 -6.05 -16.28 -3.07
N TYR A 164 -5.40 -16.05 -4.21
CA TYR A 164 -3.94 -16.00 -4.30
C TYR A 164 -3.36 -14.91 -3.39
N LEU A 165 -3.88 -13.68 -3.48
CA LEU A 165 -3.42 -12.56 -2.66
C LEU A 165 -3.60 -12.80 -1.16
N ARG A 166 -4.67 -13.49 -0.75
CA ARG A 166 -4.85 -13.87 0.67
C ARG A 166 -3.71 -14.74 1.18
N ILE A 167 -3.20 -15.67 0.36
CA ILE A 167 -2.04 -16.49 0.72
C ILE A 167 -0.77 -15.63 0.75
N VAL A 168 -0.59 -14.71 -0.20
CA VAL A 168 0.52 -13.75 -0.18
C VAL A 168 0.51 -12.98 1.14
N PHE A 169 -0.61 -12.37 1.52
CA PHE A 169 -0.72 -11.55 2.73
C PHE A 169 -0.54 -12.38 4.01
N ALA A 170 -1.08 -13.60 4.07
CA ALA A 170 -0.87 -14.50 5.20
C ALA A 170 0.60 -14.92 5.35
N GLY A 171 1.31 -15.11 4.24
CA GLY A 171 2.72 -15.46 4.20
C GLY A 171 3.68 -14.28 4.35
N SER A 172 3.21 -13.05 4.06
CA SER A 172 4.01 -11.82 4.08
C SER A 172 4.21 -11.24 5.49
N LEU A 173 3.53 -11.76 6.50
CA LEU A 173 3.73 -11.34 7.90
C LEU A 173 5.20 -11.42 8.34
N PHE A 174 6.07 -11.99 7.51
CA PHE A 174 7.50 -12.18 7.75
C PHE A 174 8.42 -11.76 6.59
N VAL A 175 7.95 -11.03 5.57
CA VAL A 175 8.80 -10.67 4.42
C VAL A 175 9.55 -9.37 4.68
N ASN A 176 10.88 -9.45 4.63
CA ASN A 176 11.74 -8.29 4.42
C ASN A 176 11.59 -7.80 2.97
N PHE A 177 11.13 -6.58 2.77
CA PHE A 177 10.84 -5.94 1.47
C PHE A 177 12.09 -5.53 0.66
N PHE A 178 13.29 -5.87 1.12
CA PHE A 178 14.54 -5.39 0.50
C PHE A 178 15.48 -6.55 0.24
N GLN A 179 15.39 -7.10 -0.95
CA GLN A 179 16.52 -7.66 -1.70
C GLN A 179 16.36 -7.35 -3.18
#